data_ceb310d282723a6ccf19646b310254ac
#
_entry.id   ceb310d282723a6ccf19646b310254ac
#
_cell.length_a   1.000
_cell.length_b   1.000
_cell.length_c   1.000
_cell.angle_alpha   90.00
_cell.angle_beta   90.00
_cell.angle_gamma   90.00
#
_symmetry.space_group_name_H-M   'P 1'
#
loop_
_entity.id
_entity.type
_entity.pdbx_description
1 polymer ?
#
loop_
_entity_poly.entity_id
_entity_poly.type
_entity_poly.pdbx_seq_one_letter_code
_entity_poly.pdbx_strand_id
1 'polypeptide(L)'
;IEQQFVTALSERSRYLRFFSGLRTLPPFMLRRLVSTQFPASYALIATVADGDSERQIGVARYAPTEDEGVAEFAVVVADEWQGRGIASQLLRYIIAAATVAGLDTLEGLVLRENRGMLRLARKLGFDELPESGEGQSLVKVVKKLRRTDQSDQRGQSR
;
A
#
# COMPACT_ATOMS: atom_id res chain seq x y z
N ILE A 1 -5.31 -10.37 14.58
CA ILE A 1 -4.21 -9.39 14.42
C ILE A 1 -4.67 -8.16 13.66
N GLU A 2 -5.16 -8.27 12.42
CA GLU A 2 -5.57 -7.12 11.60
C GLU A 2 -6.69 -6.28 12.25
N GLN A 3 -7.73 -6.92 12.78
CA GLN A 3 -8.82 -6.24 13.46
C GLN A 3 -8.34 -5.50 14.72
N GLN A 4 -7.47 -6.12 15.51
CA GLN A 4 -6.88 -5.51 16.70
C GLN A 4 -6.00 -4.32 16.33
N PHE A 5 -5.21 -4.46 15.26
CA PHE A 5 -4.36 -3.40 14.74
C PHE A 5 -5.19 -2.18 14.31
N VAL A 6 -6.25 -2.37 13.52
CA VAL A 6 -7.12 -1.27 13.08
C VAL A 6 -7.82 -0.59 14.25
N THR A 7 -8.27 -1.36 15.25
CA THR A 7 -8.91 -0.82 16.45
C THR A 7 -7.93 0.02 17.28
N ALA A 8 -6.65 -0.34 17.31
CA ALA A 8 -5.61 0.37 18.05
C ALA A 8 -5.13 1.66 17.37
N LEU A 9 -5.40 1.86 16.07
CA LEU A 9 -5.06 3.09 15.37
C LEU A 9 -5.83 4.28 15.93
N SER A 10 -5.23 5.48 15.91
CA SER A 10 -5.95 6.71 16.19
C SER A 10 -7.09 6.95 15.19
N GLU A 11 -8.05 7.76 15.59
CA GLU A 11 -9.14 8.16 14.69
C GLU A 11 -8.61 8.81 13.41
N ARG A 12 -7.57 9.65 13.55
CA ARG A 12 -6.89 10.28 12.41
C ARG A 12 -6.26 9.25 11.48
N SER A 13 -5.48 8.30 11.99
CA SER A 13 -4.84 7.27 11.18
C SER A 13 -5.85 6.36 10.49
N ARG A 14 -6.95 6.01 11.14
CA ARG A 14 -8.06 5.29 10.50
C ARG A 14 -8.69 6.11 9.37
N TYR A 15 -8.97 7.38 9.63
CA TYR A 15 -9.53 8.26 8.61
C TYR A 15 -8.60 8.41 7.39
N LEU A 16 -7.30 8.64 7.62
CA LEU A 16 -6.32 8.77 6.54
C LEU A 16 -6.17 7.48 5.71
N ARG A 17 -6.42 6.32 6.33
CA ARG A 17 -6.30 5.02 5.64
C ARG A 17 -7.58 4.57 4.95
N PHE A 18 -8.74 4.76 5.59
CA PHE A 18 -10.02 4.22 5.13
C PHE A 18 -10.97 5.30 4.61
N PHE A 19 -10.56 6.57 4.65
CA PHE A 19 -11.40 7.74 4.30
C PHE A 19 -12.71 7.81 5.09
N SER A 20 -12.74 7.13 6.25
CA SER A 20 -13.89 7.07 7.14
C SER A 20 -13.46 6.87 8.59
N GLY A 21 -14.31 7.27 9.53
CA GLY A 21 -14.07 7.10 10.97
C GLY A 21 -14.37 5.69 11.50
N LEU A 22 -14.29 4.65 10.68
CA LEU A 22 -14.59 3.27 11.09
C LEU A 22 -13.69 2.85 12.27
N ARG A 23 -14.32 2.48 13.39
CA ARG A 23 -13.60 1.94 14.57
C ARG A 23 -13.28 0.46 14.43
N THR A 24 -14.15 -0.27 13.72
CA THR A 24 -14.00 -1.70 13.46
C THR A 24 -14.27 -1.99 11.99
N LEU A 25 -13.55 -2.96 11.44
CA LEU A 25 -13.78 -3.40 10.08
C LEU A 25 -14.99 -4.34 10.01
N PRO A 26 -15.96 -4.09 9.12
CA PRO A 26 -17.01 -5.07 8.82
C PRO A 26 -16.40 -6.40 8.38
N PRO A 27 -17.04 -7.57 8.68
CA PRO A 27 -16.49 -8.88 8.35
C PRO A 27 -16.12 -9.09 6.88
N PHE A 28 -16.88 -8.51 5.95
CA PHE A 28 -16.59 -8.61 4.51
C PHE A 28 -15.32 -7.82 4.14
N MET A 29 -15.11 -6.67 4.78
CA MET A 29 -13.94 -5.81 4.57
C MET A 29 -12.70 -6.47 5.16
N LEU A 30 -12.82 -7.04 6.36
CA LEU A 30 -11.75 -7.80 6.99
C LEU A 30 -11.32 -8.98 6.11
N ARG A 31 -12.27 -9.75 5.57
CA ARG A 31 -11.96 -10.85 4.64
C ARG A 31 -11.18 -10.37 3.42
N ARG A 32 -11.58 -9.25 2.81
CA ARG A 32 -10.84 -8.67 1.67
C ARG A 32 -9.42 -8.25 2.05
N LEU A 33 -9.23 -7.74 3.27
CA LEU A 33 -7.91 -7.27 3.73
C LEU A 33 -6.96 -8.41 4.05
N VAL A 34 -7.43 -9.54 4.54
CA VAL A 34 -6.59 -10.69 4.91
C VAL A 34 -6.42 -11.72 3.79
N SER A 35 -7.32 -11.72 2.80
CA SER A 35 -7.19 -12.61 1.64
C SER A 35 -6.26 -12.01 0.61
N THR A 36 -5.17 -12.70 0.34
CA THR A 36 -4.21 -12.31 -0.70
C THR A 36 -3.98 -13.48 -1.64
N GLN A 37 -3.90 -13.18 -2.94
CA GLN A 37 -3.64 -14.16 -4.00
C GLN A 37 -2.56 -13.60 -4.92
N PHE A 38 -1.29 -13.88 -4.58
CA PHE A 38 -0.18 -13.50 -5.46
C PHE A 38 -0.30 -14.26 -6.80
N PRO A 39 -0.07 -13.63 -7.96
CA PRO A 39 0.42 -12.26 -8.15
C PRO A 39 -0.65 -11.15 -8.16
N ALA A 40 -1.92 -11.49 -8.16
CA ALA A 40 -3.00 -10.51 -8.29
C ALA A 40 -3.09 -9.55 -7.09
N SER A 41 -2.85 -10.05 -5.88
CA SER A 41 -2.81 -9.25 -4.66
C SER A 41 -1.71 -9.71 -3.72
N TYR A 42 -1.21 -8.79 -2.90
CA TYR A 42 -0.15 -9.08 -1.96
C TYR A 42 -0.25 -8.17 -0.73
N ALA A 43 0.11 -8.68 0.44
CA ALA A 43 0.15 -7.89 1.66
C ALA A 43 1.37 -8.27 2.50
N LEU A 44 1.94 -7.27 3.15
CA LEU A 44 3.02 -7.38 4.11
C LEU A 44 2.62 -6.73 5.41
N ILE A 45 2.92 -7.38 6.52
CA ILE A 45 2.77 -6.81 7.86
C ILE A 45 4.15 -6.59 8.49
N ALA A 46 4.27 -5.53 9.25
CA ALA A 46 5.40 -5.29 10.14
C ALA A 46 4.96 -5.66 11.56
N THR A 47 5.75 -6.46 12.25
CA THR A 47 5.47 -6.90 13.62
C THR A 47 6.63 -6.56 14.54
N VAL A 48 6.35 -6.51 15.85
CA VAL A 48 7.32 -6.47 16.93
C VAL A 48 7.03 -7.56 17.93
N ALA A 49 8.07 -8.06 18.59
CA ALA A 49 7.91 -8.99 19.69
C ALA A 49 7.07 -8.36 20.83
N ASP A 50 6.13 -9.11 21.37
CA ASP A 50 5.25 -8.70 22.47
C ASP A 50 5.08 -9.89 23.43
N GLY A 51 6.05 -10.09 24.33
CA GLY A 51 6.18 -11.29 25.15
C GLY A 51 6.41 -12.51 24.27
N ASP A 52 5.56 -13.54 24.43
CA ASP A 52 5.59 -14.76 23.62
C ASP A 52 4.79 -14.67 22.30
N SER A 53 4.31 -13.49 21.96
CA SER A 53 3.52 -13.21 20.76
C SER A 53 4.14 -12.11 19.90
N GLU A 54 3.52 -11.83 18.75
CA GLU A 54 3.88 -10.71 17.89
C GLU A 54 2.71 -9.71 17.82
N ARG A 55 3.04 -8.43 17.89
CA ARG A 55 2.09 -7.35 17.70
C ARG A 55 2.33 -6.68 16.35
N GLN A 56 1.27 -6.57 15.56
CA GLN A 56 1.31 -5.84 14.29
C GLN A 56 1.42 -4.34 14.53
N ILE A 57 2.37 -3.71 13.85
CA ILE A 57 2.65 -2.27 13.93
C ILE A 57 2.49 -1.55 12.60
N GLY A 58 2.33 -2.30 11.51
CA GLY A 58 2.12 -1.73 10.18
C GLY A 58 1.65 -2.77 9.19
N VAL A 59 1.05 -2.31 8.11
CA VAL A 59 0.65 -3.14 6.97
C VAL A 59 0.73 -2.32 5.68
N ALA A 60 1.21 -2.95 4.62
CA ALA A 60 1.08 -2.46 3.27
C ALA A 60 0.55 -3.57 2.38
N ARG A 61 -0.18 -3.20 1.33
CA ARG A 61 -0.78 -4.15 0.39
C ARG A 61 -0.98 -3.53 -0.97
N TYR A 62 -1.12 -4.38 -1.98
CA TYR A 62 -1.78 -4.00 -3.23
C TYR A 62 -2.90 -4.99 -3.56
N ALA A 63 -3.87 -4.51 -4.31
CA ALA A 63 -4.99 -5.30 -4.85
C ALA A 63 -5.29 -4.86 -6.28
N PRO A 64 -5.84 -5.75 -7.13
CA PRO A 64 -6.15 -5.40 -8.51
C PRO A 64 -7.23 -4.31 -8.56
N THR A 65 -7.16 -3.48 -9.60
CA THR A 65 -8.23 -2.56 -10.00
C THR A 65 -9.06 -3.19 -11.12
N GLU A 66 -10.01 -2.42 -11.69
CA GLU A 66 -10.74 -2.82 -12.89
C GLU A 66 -9.88 -2.74 -14.16
N ASP A 67 -8.80 -1.96 -14.11
CA ASP A 67 -7.88 -1.80 -15.23
C ASP A 67 -6.81 -2.91 -15.21
N GLU A 68 -6.63 -3.57 -16.35
CA GLU A 68 -5.64 -4.63 -16.50
C GLU A 68 -4.21 -4.10 -16.28
N GLY A 69 -3.40 -4.85 -15.55
CA GLY A 69 -2.02 -4.47 -15.22
C GLY A 69 -1.89 -3.36 -14.17
N VAL A 70 -2.98 -2.86 -13.62
CA VAL A 70 -3.00 -1.81 -12.61
C VAL A 70 -3.43 -2.36 -11.26
N ALA A 71 -2.67 -2.05 -10.22
CA ALA A 71 -3.04 -2.38 -8.84
C ALA A 71 -3.05 -1.13 -7.97
N GLU A 72 -3.96 -1.12 -7.00
CA GLU A 72 -4.04 -0.08 -5.98
C GLU A 72 -3.33 -0.52 -4.72
N PHE A 73 -2.42 0.34 -4.21
CA PHE A 73 -1.75 0.09 -2.96
C PHE A 73 -2.38 0.86 -1.79
N ALA A 74 -2.12 0.36 -0.59
CA ALA A 74 -2.40 1.07 0.63
C ALA A 74 -1.36 0.72 1.70
N VAL A 75 -1.05 1.66 2.58
CA VAL A 75 -0.12 1.48 3.68
C VAL A 75 -0.63 2.22 4.92
N VAL A 76 -0.43 1.63 6.08
CA VAL A 76 -0.66 2.28 7.37
C VAL A 76 0.31 1.73 8.41
N VAL A 77 0.75 2.60 9.32
CA VAL A 77 1.62 2.28 10.46
C VAL A 77 0.98 2.79 11.74
N ALA A 78 1.05 2.02 12.80
CA ALA A 78 0.58 2.41 14.12
C ALA A 78 1.20 3.75 14.54
N ASP A 79 0.40 4.59 15.19
CA ASP A 79 0.75 6.00 15.47
C ASP A 79 2.09 6.13 16.20
N GLU A 80 2.31 5.32 17.22
CA GLU A 80 3.54 5.30 18.02
C GLU A 80 4.80 4.84 17.23
N TRP A 81 4.61 4.23 16.06
CA TRP A 81 5.67 3.73 15.20
C TRP A 81 5.87 4.56 13.93
N GLN A 82 5.10 5.61 13.75
CA GLN A 82 5.27 6.54 12.64
C GLN A 82 6.57 7.34 12.75
N GLY A 83 7.04 7.87 11.62
CA GLY A 83 8.29 8.65 11.57
C GLY A 83 9.58 7.82 11.72
N ARG A 84 9.50 6.50 11.74
CA ARG A 84 10.65 5.58 11.89
C ARG A 84 11.04 4.86 10.59
N GLY A 85 10.48 5.26 9.46
CA GLY A 85 10.79 4.68 8.14
C GLY A 85 10.06 3.38 7.81
N ILE A 86 9.16 2.88 8.67
CA ILE A 86 8.46 1.60 8.48
C ILE A 86 7.56 1.66 7.23
N ALA A 87 6.78 2.73 7.05
CA ALA A 87 5.94 2.89 5.87
C ALA A 87 6.77 2.91 4.58
N SER A 88 7.93 3.58 4.58
CA SER A 88 8.86 3.60 3.46
C SER A 88 9.37 2.21 3.11
N GLN A 89 9.75 1.44 4.12
CA GLN A 89 10.23 0.06 3.95
C GLN A 89 9.14 -0.85 3.39
N LEU A 90 7.96 -0.85 4.01
CA LEU A 90 6.82 -1.64 3.56
C LEU A 90 6.45 -1.31 2.11
N LEU A 91 6.39 -0.03 1.76
CA LEU A 91 6.00 0.39 0.41
C LEU A 91 7.07 0.03 -0.62
N ARG A 92 8.36 0.05 -0.27
CA ARG A 92 9.44 -0.47 -1.15
C ARG A 92 9.25 -1.94 -1.47
N TYR A 93 8.90 -2.76 -0.48
CA TYR A 93 8.62 -4.18 -0.71
C TYR A 93 7.36 -4.40 -1.56
N ILE A 94 6.32 -3.60 -1.36
CA ILE A 94 5.10 -3.65 -2.18
C ILE A 94 5.42 -3.30 -3.64
N ILE A 95 6.22 -2.26 -3.88
CA ILE A 95 6.67 -1.88 -5.24
C ILE A 95 7.46 -3.03 -5.88
N ALA A 96 8.39 -3.64 -5.15
CA ALA A 96 9.17 -4.76 -5.65
C ALA A 96 8.27 -5.97 -5.97
N ALA A 97 7.34 -6.33 -5.09
CA ALA A 97 6.41 -7.43 -5.29
C ALA A 97 5.50 -7.20 -6.51
N ALA A 98 4.97 -5.98 -6.68
CA ALA A 98 4.16 -5.60 -7.83
C ALA A 98 4.96 -5.67 -9.14
N THR A 99 6.23 -5.30 -9.12
CA THR A 99 7.12 -5.40 -10.28
C THR A 99 7.38 -6.86 -10.65
N VAL A 100 7.69 -7.72 -9.67
CA VAL A 100 7.87 -9.17 -9.88
C VAL A 100 6.58 -9.82 -10.36
N ALA A 101 5.43 -9.37 -9.88
CA ALA A 101 4.12 -9.84 -10.32
C ALA A 101 3.80 -9.47 -11.78
N GLY A 102 4.61 -8.63 -12.43
CA GLY A 102 4.42 -8.20 -13.81
C GLY A 102 3.36 -7.11 -13.98
N LEU A 103 3.02 -6.40 -12.93
CA LEU A 103 2.11 -5.26 -13.00
C LEU A 103 2.79 -4.08 -13.72
N ASP A 104 2.01 -3.33 -14.49
CA ASP A 104 2.50 -2.18 -15.25
C ASP A 104 2.48 -0.89 -14.42
N THR A 105 1.49 -0.79 -13.52
CA THR A 105 1.23 0.43 -12.75
C THR A 105 0.79 0.11 -11.33
N LEU A 106 1.34 0.84 -10.38
CA LEU A 106 0.89 0.86 -9.00
C LEU A 106 0.33 2.26 -8.70
N GLU A 107 -0.89 2.33 -8.22
CA GLU A 107 -1.54 3.60 -7.90
C GLU A 107 -2.10 3.60 -6.48
N GLY A 108 -2.43 4.75 -5.95
CA GLY A 108 -3.07 4.89 -4.66
C GLY A 108 -3.82 6.20 -4.53
N LEU A 109 -4.79 6.24 -3.64
CA LEU A 109 -5.53 7.43 -3.27
C LEU A 109 -5.01 7.95 -1.93
N VAL A 110 -4.70 9.23 -1.87
CA VAL A 110 -4.16 9.89 -0.68
C VAL A 110 -4.96 11.15 -0.40
N LEU A 111 -5.38 11.33 0.84
CA LEU A 111 -5.99 12.59 1.25
C LEU A 111 -4.98 13.74 1.08
N ARG A 112 -5.40 14.84 0.49
CA ARG A 112 -4.56 16.04 0.26
C ARG A 112 -3.92 16.57 1.55
N GLU A 113 -4.60 16.43 2.67
CA GLU A 113 -4.08 16.80 3.99
C GLU A 113 -3.03 15.82 4.54
N ASN A 114 -2.93 14.60 3.98
CA ASN A 114 -1.92 13.62 4.36
C ASN A 114 -0.57 13.94 3.70
N ARG A 115 0.01 15.06 4.08
CA ARG A 115 1.28 15.56 3.54
C ARG A 115 2.43 14.58 3.74
N GLY A 116 2.40 13.80 4.83
CA GLY A 116 3.40 12.77 5.11
C GLY A 116 3.41 11.68 4.05
N MET A 117 2.23 11.17 3.70
CA MET A 117 2.07 10.15 2.67
C MET A 117 2.41 10.69 1.27
N LEU A 118 2.01 11.92 0.94
CA LEU A 118 2.36 12.53 -0.33
C LEU A 118 3.88 12.74 -0.48
N ARG A 119 4.57 13.17 0.58
CA ARG A 119 6.04 13.25 0.56
C ARG A 119 6.70 11.88 0.37
N LEU A 120 6.19 10.85 1.04
CA LEU A 120 6.67 9.48 0.90
C LEU A 120 6.47 8.98 -0.53
N ALA A 121 5.29 9.17 -1.10
CA ALA A 121 4.98 8.78 -2.48
C ALA A 121 5.94 9.43 -3.47
N ARG A 122 6.14 10.74 -3.38
CA ARG A 122 7.11 11.46 -4.23
C ARG A 122 8.54 10.93 -4.08
N LYS A 123 8.99 10.68 -2.85
CA LYS A 123 10.32 10.11 -2.57
C LYS A 123 10.50 8.73 -3.20
N LEU A 124 9.45 7.95 -3.33
CA LEU A 124 9.45 6.62 -3.94
C LEU A 124 9.15 6.63 -5.44
N GLY A 125 9.06 7.80 -6.04
CA GLY A 125 8.91 7.99 -7.48
C GLY A 125 7.48 7.86 -8.00
N PHE A 126 6.49 8.16 -7.17
CA PHE A 126 5.11 8.33 -7.61
C PHE A 126 4.89 9.75 -8.09
N ASP A 127 4.14 9.88 -9.18
CA ASP A 127 3.63 11.14 -9.68
C ASP A 127 2.25 11.44 -9.07
N GLU A 128 1.99 12.69 -8.73
CA GLU A 128 0.68 13.14 -8.29
C GLU A 128 -0.14 13.54 -9.51
N LEU A 129 -1.29 12.92 -9.69
CA LEU A 129 -2.26 13.31 -10.71
C LEU A 129 -3.33 14.18 -10.06
N PRO A 130 -3.54 15.42 -10.57
CA PRO A 130 -4.67 16.22 -10.12
C PRO A 130 -5.97 15.54 -10.56
N GLU A 131 -6.82 15.17 -9.60
CA GLU A 131 -8.17 14.77 -9.95
C GLU A 131 -8.97 16.01 -10.37
N SER A 132 -9.65 15.89 -11.50
CA SER A 132 -10.50 16.96 -12.07
C SER A 132 -11.82 16.99 -11.31
N GLY A 133 -12.02 18.00 -10.46
CA GLY A 133 -13.29 18.25 -9.76
C GLY A 133 -13.13 19.26 -8.64
N GLU A 134 -14.04 20.23 -8.58
CA GLU A 134 -14.13 21.18 -7.47
C GLU A 134 -14.49 20.44 -6.19
N GLY A 135 -13.67 20.53 -5.14
CA GLY A 135 -13.93 20.01 -3.81
C GLY A 135 -13.28 18.65 -3.49
N GLN A 136 -12.40 18.10 -4.33
CA GLN A 136 -11.79 16.79 -4.05
C GLN A 136 -10.64 16.90 -3.06
N SER A 137 -10.84 16.23 -1.93
CA SER A 137 -9.85 16.07 -0.87
C SER A 137 -8.83 14.97 -1.15
N LEU A 138 -8.95 14.22 -2.25
CA LEU A 138 -8.11 13.11 -2.65
C LEU A 138 -7.12 13.49 -3.76
N VAL A 139 -5.93 12.92 -3.68
CA VAL A 139 -4.88 12.97 -4.71
C VAL A 139 -4.60 11.55 -5.15
N LYS A 140 -4.64 11.29 -6.44
CA LYS A 140 -4.20 10.03 -7.01
C LYS A 140 -2.68 10.09 -7.20
N VAL A 141 -1.98 9.12 -6.64
CA VAL A 141 -0.54 8.93 -6.86
C VAL A 141 -0.31 7.70 -7.72
N VAL A 142 0.56 7.81 -8.71
CA VAL A 142 0.76 6.76 -9.73
C VAL A 142 2.24 6.52 -9.95
N LYS A 143 2.63 5.26 -9.99
CA LYS A 143 3.98 4.84 -10.35
C LYS A 143 3.94 3.82 -11.48
N LYS A 144 4.61 4.13 -12.59
CA LYS A 144 4.90 3.14 -13.63
C LYS A 144 5.99 2.20 -13.14
N LEU A 145 5.72 0.90 -13.22
CA LEU A 145 6.65 -0.15 -12.84
C LEU A 145 7.49 -0.55 -14.05
N ARG A 146 8.79 -0.73 -13.86
CA ARG A 146 9.65 -1.25 -14.93
C ARG A 146 9.42 -2.75 -15.01
N ARG A 147 8.97 -3.23 -16.16
CA ARG A 147 8.99 -4.67 -16.45
C ARG A 147 10.45 -5.11 -16.48
N THR A 148 10.76 -6.16 -15.75
CA THR A 148 12.05 -6.85 -15.94
C THR A 148 11.94 -7.56 -17.28
N ASP A 149 12.48 -6.95 -18.35
CA ASP A 149 12.54 -7.58 -19.66
C ASP A 149 13.35 -8.88 -19.54
N GLN A 150 12.66 -10.01 -19.72
CA GLN A 150 13.28 -11.33 -19.92
C GLN A 150 13.80 -11.48 -21.37
N SER A 151 14.40 -10.44 -21.92
CA SER A 151 14.86 -10.44 -23.32
C SER A 151 16.36 -10.52 -23.49
N ASP A 152 17.09 -11.18 -22.55
CA ASP A 152 18.54 -11.34 -22.73
C ASP A 152 19.04 -12.81 -22.64
N GLN A 153 18.21 -13.78 -23.05
CA GLN A 153 18.65 -15.17 -23.21
C GLN A 153 18.31 -15.77 -24.59
N ARG A 154 18.44 -14.99 -25.65
CA ARG A 154 18.50 -15.55 -27.02
C ARG A 154 19.62 -14.89 -27.79
N GLY A 155 20.81 -15.34 -27.60
CA GLY A 155 21.93 -14.84 -28.41
C GLY A 155 23.29 -15.39 -28.07
N GLN A 156 23.41 -16.69 -27.76
CA GLN A 156 24.72 -17.36 -27.91
C GLN A 156 24.48 -18.85 -28.23
N SER A 157 24.20 -19.11 -29.45
CA SER A 157 24.43 -20.44 -30.08
C SER A 157 24.93 -20.21 -31.47
N ARG A 158 26.23 -20.11 -31.60
CA ARG A 158 27.02 -20.53 -32.77
C ARG A 158 28.45 -20.78 -32.33
#